data_90875ddadc8e9889d139249db2ff1902
#
_entry.id   90875ddadc8e9889d139249db2ff1902
#
_cell.length_a   1.000
_cell.length_b   1.000
_cell.length_c   1.000
_cell.angle_alpha   90.00
_cell.angle_beta   90.00
_cell.angle_gamma   90.00
#
_symmetry.space_group_name_H-M   'P 1'
#
loop_
_entity.id
_entity.type
_entity.pdbx_description
1 polymer ?
#
loop_
_entity_poly.entity_id
_entity_poly.type
_entity_poly.pdbx_seq_one_letter_code
_entity_poly.pdbx_strand_id
1 'polypeptide(L)'
;LHTAYRRQRQMCIRDSYKIVLPSNRLKQWAEIESDRFVNPVFRLFHTELETVYEEKNRSLDNAGRIIGTAIDELLYKVHPYGQQPTIGTVEHLKNPSLVYIQNYFDTYYVPNNMGIFISGDINIEETIALISEKFGHWSPKPIPEVGPWSEPPIAGAERRTVQYPGEEQVSIAFRTAENGHEDKEALVLVDMILDNRTAGLINLNLTQQQLVSSAGSSPLFLNDYGSQNLYGVPKPDQSLEEVERLLLDQLELIKAGEFEDWIIPAIINDFKKNEKAGLEFNRARVDTMRQSFIEGSDWDYHIAEINRMEQLTKDDVVAVANKYFGDDYVSVYRVDDQHVIPPVEKPQIDPVTIDPTRQSEFAANILAMPFDEIEPAFVEADADYRVIEFAEGVDLYYAPNPLNDLFTFSIGVEVGTEENEKLGLSATLLDVAGTPTLSNEELKKEWYRMGSEFRFGAGENSSAFTVSGLDDEFENSLALMMELVNNPVAEQETLDQLKGILIKSRNDQKSSPPAIAQALYMYNRYGEESPLLEALTTQEILETDLNELTSLPSNLLNYRQTIAYTGSMPLEDLVEVLRRSYPIADDLQETPEFRLR
;
A
#
# COMPACT_ATOMS: atom_id res chain seq x y z
N LEU A 1 -4.23 -25.24 -11.11
CA LEU A 1 -3.44 -24.60 -12.18
C LEU A 1 -4.20 -23.44 -12.84
N HIS A 2 -5.49 -23.57 -13.18
CA HIS A 2 -6.27 -22.50 -13.83
C HIS A 2 -6.46 -21.22 -12.98
N THR A 3 -6.48 -21.33 -11.67
CA THR A 3 -6.66 -20.18 -10.76
C THR A 3 -5.37 -19.39 -10.51
N ALA A 4 -4.22 -20.02 -10.61
CA ALA A 4 -2.91 -19.36 -10.48
C ALA A 4 -2.59 -18.48 -11.70
N TYR A 5 -3.04 -18.88 -12.89
CA TYR A 5 -2.79 -18.15 -14.14
C TYR A 5 -3.56 -16.82 -14.28
N ARG A 6 -4.61 -16.56 -13.51
CA ARG A 6 -5.41 -15.33 -13.61
C ARG A 6 -4.82 -14.10 -12.90
N ARG A 7 -3.68 -14.22 -12.21
CA ARG A 7 -3.01 -13.07 -11.56
C ARG A 7 -1.79 -12.55 -12.32
N GLN A 8 -1.68 -12.90 -13.58
CA GLN A 8 -0.65 -12.33 -14.45
C GLN A 8 -1.09 -10.92 -14.87
N ARG A 9 -0.63 -9.92 -14.15
CA ARG A 9 -0.70 -8.52 -14.58
C ARG A 9 0.70 -8.00 -14.56
N GLN A 10 1.21 -7.65 -15.74
CA GLN A 10 2.01 -6.45 -15.83
C GLN A 10 2.36 -6.07 -17.24
N MET A 11 2.20 -4.80 -17.49
CA MET A 11 2.73 -4.12 -18.64
C MET A 11 3.78 -3.12 -18.16
N CYS A 12 5.01 -3.31 -18.56
CA CYS A 12 6.08 -2.31 -18.55
C CYS A 12 7.19 -2.82 -19.45
N ILE A 13 8.06 -1.95 -19.92
CA ILE A 13 9.32 -2.26 -20.61
C ILE A 13 10.18 -3.28 -19.84
N ARG A 14 9.75 -3.65 -18.62
CA ARG A 14 10.35 -4.62 -17.70
C ARG A 14 9.29 -5.55 -17.17
N ASP A 15 8.88 -6.49 -18.00
CA ASP A 15 7.86 -7.46 -17.66
C ASP A 15 8.31 -8.35 -16.50
N SER A 16 7.41 -8.57 -15.56
CA SER A 16 7.62 -9.49 -14.45
C SER A 16 6.52 -10.53 -14.39
N TYR A 17 6.90 -11.79 -14.50
CA TYR A 17 6.00 -12.93 -14.36
C TYR A 17 6.12 -13.43 -12.91
N LYS A 18 5.11 -13.14 -12.09
CA LYS A 18 5.08 -13.51 -10.68
C LYS A 18 4.11 -14.66 -10.46
N ILE A 19 4.57 -15.70 -9.81
CA ILE A 19 3.76 -16.87 -9.49
C ILE A 19 3.99 -17.27 -8.03
N VAL A 20 2.94 -17.67 -7.34
CA VAL A 20 2.98 -18.34 -6.04
C VAL A 20 2.48 -19.75 -6.25
N LEU A 21 3.28 -20.72 -5.85
CA LEU A 21 2.97 -22.13 -6.02
C LEU A 21 3.43 -22.93 -4.79
N PRO A 22 2.83 -24.10 -4.53
CA PRO A 22 3.35 -25.03 -3.52
C PRO A 22 4.77 -25.48 -3.86
N SER A 23 5.65 -25.68 -2.85
CA SER A 23 7.05 -26.05 -3.03
C SER A 23 7.24 -27.33 -3.86
N ASN A 24 6.30 -28.29 -3.76
CA ASN A 24 6.30 -29.54 -4.51
C ASN A 24 5.96 -29.39 -6.02
N ARG A 25 5.75 -28.16 -6.52
CA ARG A 25 5.39 -27.87 -7.93
C ARG A 25 6.49 -27.15 -8.72
N LEU A 26 7.66 -26.99 -8.13
CA LEU A 26 8.77 -26.25 -8.75
C LEU A 26 9.21 -26.90 -10.09
N LYS A 27 9.22 -28.23 -10.17
CA LYS A 27 9.56 -28.96 -11.41
C LYS A 27 8.56 -28.69 -12.54
N GLN A 28 7.25 -28.75 -12.24
CA GLN A 28 6.21 -28.44 -13.22
C GLN A 28 6.29 -26.97 -13.69
N TRP A 29 6.57 -26.06 -12.76
CA TRP A 29 6.77 -24.65 -13.10
C TRP A 29 7.96 -24.45 -14.04
N ALA A 30 9.11 -25.05 -13.73
CA ALA A 30 10.31 -24.93 -14.56
C ALA A 30 10.08 -25.46 -15.98
N GLU A 31 9.36 -26.58 -16.12
CA GLU A 31 8.99 -27.17 -17.42
C GLU A 31 8.08 -26.23 -18.23
N ILE A 32 7.06 -25.66 -17.58
CA ILE A 32 6.11 -24.76 -18.25
C ILE A 32 6.79 -23.46 -18.66
N GLU A 33 7.55 -22.83 -17.76
CA GLU A 33 8.13 -21.52 -18.05
C GLU A 33 9.28 -21.62 -19.06
N SER A 34 10.10 -22.68 -19.01
CA SER A 34 11.15 -22.89 -20.01
C SER A 34 10.57 -23.07 -21.41
N ASP A 35 9.50 -23.84 -21.57
CA ASP A 35 8.83 -24.01 -22.87
C ASP A 35 8.17 -22.71 -23.35
N ARG A 36 7.48 -22.00 -22.46
CA ARG A 36 6.78 -20.75 -22.78
C ARG A 36 7.69 -19.69 -23.38
N PHE A 37 8.89 -19.50 -22.81
CA PHE A 37 9.82 -18.47 -23.27
C PHE A 37 10.63 -18.87 -24.49
N VAL A 38 10.84 -20.18 -24.73
CA VAL A 38 11.54 -20.68 -25.91
C VAL A 38 10.62 -20.78 -27.13
N ASN A 39 9.38 -21.20 -26.91
CA ASN A 39 8.39 -21.44 -27.97
C ASN A 39 7.12 -20.59 -27.76
N PRO A 40 7.20 -19.26 -27.81
CA PRO A 40 6.04 -18.43 -27.57
C PRO A 40 4.95 -18.67 -28.62
N VAL A 41 3.75 -18.96 -28.17
CA VAL A 41 2.57 -19.11 -29.03
C VAL A 41 1.55 -18.08 -28.63
N PHE A 42 1.36 -17.06 -29.46
CA PHE A 42 0.36 -16.01 -29.28
C PHE A 42 -1.05 -16.54 -29.62
N ARG A 43 -1.48 -17.55 -28.87
CA ARG A 43 -2.78 -18.18 -29.05
C ARG A 43 -3.88 -17.23 -28.59
N LEU A 44 -5.01 -17.23 -29.30
CA LEU A 44 -6.17 -16.39 -28.98
C LEU A 44 -5.86 -14.89 -28.92
N PHE A 45 -4.88 -14.46 -29.70
CA PHE A 45 -4.43 -13.07 -29.74
C PHE A 45 -5.58 -12.06 -29.87
N HIS A 46 -6.55 -12.31 -30.76
CA HIS A 46 -7.67 -11.40 -30.95
C HIS A 46 -8.61 -11.34 -29.75
N THR A 47 -8.83 -12.47 -29.05
CA THR A 47 -9.63 -12.50 -27.83
C THR A 47 -8.92 -11.74 -26.70
N GLU A 48 -7.61 -11.90 -26.57
CA GLU A 48 -6.82 -11.13 -25.61
C GLU A 48 -6.80 -9.64 -25.96
N LEU A 49 -6.77 -9.31 -27.24
CA LEU A 49 -6.85 -7.92 -27.70
C LEU A 49 -8.17 -7.26 -27.26
N GLU A 50 -9.30 -7.98 -27.30
CA GLU A 50 -10.56 -7.47 -26.75
C GLU A 50 -10.44 -7.17 -25.24
N THR A 51 -9.77 -8.03 -24.49
CA THR A 51 -9.52 -7.81 -23.06
C THR A 51 -8.69 -6.54 -22.85
N VAL A 52 -7.63 -6.33 -23.66
CA VAL A 52 -6.79 -5.13 -23.59
C VAL A 52 -7.58 -3.86 -23.97
N TYR A 53 -8.51 -3.95 -24.93
CA TYR A 53 -9.45 -2.85 -25.21
C TYR A 53 -10.29 -2.47 -24.00
N GLU A 54 -10.87 -3.45 -23.32
CA GLU A 54 -11.65 -3.18 -22.11
C GLU A 54 -10.78 -2.62 -20.97
N GLU A 55 -9.54 -3.07 -20.84
CA GLU A 55 -8.58 -2.49 -19.92
C GLU A 55 -8.25 -1.03 -20.28
N LYS A 56 -8.08 -0.73 -21.57
CA LYS A 56 -7.91 0.65 -22.05
C LYS A 56 -9.12 1.51 -21.73
N ASN A 57 -10.34 1.04 -22.01
CA ASN A 57 -11.55 1.76 -21.68
C ASN A 57 -11.64 2.06 -20.19
N ARG A 58 -11.35 1.08 -19.33
CA ARG A 58 -11.30 1.28 -17.86
C ARG A 58 -10.23 2.30 -17.46
N SER A 59 -9.10 2.33 -18.17
CA SER A 59 -8.04 3.31 -17.89
C SER A 59 -8.45 4.74 -18.26
N LEU A 60 -9.27 4.89 -19.30
CA LEU A 60 -9.81 6.19 -19.71
C LEU A 60 -10.95 6.67 -18.78
N ASP A 61 -11.57 5.75 -18.05
CA ASP A 61 -12.61 6.03 -17.05
C ASP A 61 -12.06 5.82 -15.62
N ASN A 62 -10.90 6.42 -15.33
CA ASN A 62 -10.27 6.35 -14.03
C ASN A 62 -9.55 7.67 -13.70
N ALA A 63 -10.02 8.36 -12.67
CA ALA A 63 -9.52 9.67 -12.26
C ALA A 63 -7.99 9.68 -12.05
N GLY A 64 -7.45 8.72 -11.28
CA GLY A 64 -6.01 8.65 -11.02
C GLY A 64 -5.17 8.44 -12.28
N ARG A 65 -5.68 7.65 -13.25
CA ARG A 65 -5.01 7.47 -14.55
C ARG A 65 -5.03 8.73 -15.41
N ILE A 66 -6.12 9.47 -15.37
CA ILE A 66 -6.25 10.74 -16.11
C ILE A 66 -5.27 11.76 -15.55
N ILE A 67 -5.23 11.91 -14.23
CA ILE A 67 -4.27 12.80 -13.54
C ILE A 67 -2.83 12.36 -13.82
N GLY A 68 -2.49 11.10 -13.61
CA GLY A 68 -1.14 10.57 -13.83
C GLY A 68 -0.67 10.75 -15.27
N THR A 69 -1.53 10.47 -16.26
CA THR A 69 -1.19 10.71 -17.67
C THR A 69 -0.94 12.20 -17.94
N ALA A 70 -1.75 13.09 -17.39
CA ALA A 70 -1.56 14.54 -17.55
C ALA A 70 -0.24 15.01 -16.90
N ILE A 71 0.14 14.48 -15.75
CA ILE A 71 1.42 14.73 -15.09
C ILE A 71 2.58 14.23 -15.95
N ASP A 72 2.53 12.96 -16.40
CA ASP A 72 3.59 12.36 -17.20
C ASP A 72 3.84 13.11 -18.51
N GLU A 73 2.78 13.52 -19.21
CA GLU A 73 2.87 14.31 -20.44
C GLU A 73 3.47 15.71 -20.21
N LEU A 74 3.26 16.32 -19.05
CA LEU A 74 3.85 17.61 -18.69
C LEU A 74 5.32 17.47 -18.25
N LEU A 75 5.62 16.43 -17.45
CA LEU A 75 6.98 16.15 -16.98
C LEU A 75 7.91 15.67 -18.11
N TYR A 76 7.41 14.79 -18.99
CA TYR A 76 8.23 14.08 -19.98
C TYR A 76 7.73 14.36 -21.39
N LYS A 77 8.14 15.51 -21.94
CA LYS A 77 7.69 16.01 -23.25
C LYS A 77 8.29 15.27 -24.44
N VAL A 78 9.43 14.61 -24.25
CA VAL A 78 10.20 13.90 -25.29
C VAL A 78 10.36 12.43 -24.92
N HIS A 79 10.55 12.12 -23.66
CA HIS A 79 10.78 10.77 -23.18
C HIS A 79 9.53 9.89 -23.31
N PRO A 80 9.68 8.59 -23.62
CA PRO A 80 8.56 7.65 -23.69
C PRO A 80 7.67 7.62 -22.42
N TYR A 81 8.18 7.97 -21.25
CA TYR A 81 7.38 8.01 -20.01
C TYR A 81 6.13 8.90 -20.16
N GLY A 82 6.25 10.05 -20.81
CA GLY A 82 5.11 10.94 -21.07
C GLY A 82 4.46 10.76 -22.44
N GLN A 83 5.15 10.12 -23.41
CA GLN A 83 4.67 10.04 -24.77
C GLN A 83 3.98 8.71 -25.12
N GLN A 84 4.27 7.66 -24.35
CA GLN A 84 3.78 6.32 -24.65
C GLN A 84 3.27 5.64 -23.38
N PRO A 85 1.95 5.67 -23.13
CA PRO A 85 1.39 4.94 -21.99
C PRO A 85 1.62 3.44 -22.19
N THR A 86 1.92 2.73 -21.12
CA THR A 86 2.24 1.30 -21.13
C THR A 86 1.19 0.44 -21.84
N ILE A 87 -0.10 0.79 -21.71
CA ILE A 87 -1.19 0.08 -22.41
C ILE A 87 -1.27 0.44 -23.91
N GLY A 88 -0.46 1.37 -24.37
CA GLY A 88 -0.53 1.90 -25.72
C GLY A 88 -1.63 2.94 -25.94
N THR A 89 -1.60 3.57 -27.12
CA THR A 89 -2.68 4.45 -27.57
C THR A 89 -3.81 3.64 -28.20
N VAL A 90 -4.98 4.25 -28.37
CA VAL A 90 -6.12 3.62 -29.09
C VAL A 90 -5.70 3.17 -30.51
N GLU A 91 -4.90 3.98 -31.19
CA GLU A 91 -4.43 3.65 -32.55
C GLU A 91 -3.48 2.44 -32.57
N HIS A 92 -2.63 2.28 -31.54
CA HIS A 92 -1.77 1.09 -31.42
C HIS A 92 -2.59 -0.19 -31.23
N LEU A 93 -3.74 -0.11 -30.53
CA LEU A 93 -4.60 -1.26 -30.29
C LEU A 93 -5.50 -1.62 -31.48
N LYS A 94 -5.82 -0.67 -32.37
CA LYS A 94 -6.68 -0.93 -33.55
C LYS A 94 -6.03 -1.84 -34.59
N ASN A 95 -4.71 -1.74 -34.77
CA ASN A 95 -3.98 -2.50 -35.79
C ASN A 95 -2.67 -3.09 -35.27
N PRO A 96 -2.70 -3.94 -34.25
CA PRO A 96 -1.48 -4.57 -33.74
C PRO A 96 -0.93 -5.56 -34.79
N SER A 97 0.37 -5.53 -35.03
CA SER A 97 1.02 -6.47 -35.87
C SER A 97 1.61 -7.65 -35.09
N LEU A 98 1.13 -8.87 -35.34
CA LEU A 98 1.72 -10.07 -34.74
C LEU A 98 3.21 -10.23 -35.07
N VAL A 99 3.63 -9.79 -36.26
CA VAL A 99 5.05 -9.81 -36.65
C VAL A 99 5.87 -8.88 -35.75
N TYR A 100 5.37 -7.69 -35.46
CA TYR A 100 6.06 -6.78 -34.54
C TYR A 100 6.11 -7.33 -33.12
N ILE A 101 5.02 -7.93 -32.62
CA ILE A 101 4.97 -8.55 -31.31
C ILE A 101 5.96 -9.70 -31.22
N GLN A 102 6.02 -10.57 -32.25
CA GLN A 102 6.99 -11.65 -32.31
C GLN A 102 8.43 -11.11 -32.33
N ASN A 103 8.72 -10.12 -33.17
CA ASN A 103 10.04 -9.50 -33.22
C ASN A 103 10.45 -8.85 -31.89
N TYR A 104 9.51 -8.19 -31.23
CA TYR A 104 9.74 -7.61 -29.91
C TYR A 104 10.10 -8.70 -28.89
N PHE A 105 9.30 -9.78 -28.85
CA PHE A 105 9.56 -10.91 -27.98
C PHE A 105 10.94 -11.53 -28.25
N ASP A 106 11.24 -11.85 -29.50
CA ASP A 106 12.50 -12.47 -29.92
C ASP A 106 13.74 -11.59 -29.67
N THR A 107 13.53 -10.28 -29.53
CA THR A 107 14.60 -9.30 -29.26
C THR A 107 14.87 -9.15 -27.78
N TYR A 108 13.82 -9.05 -26.96
CA TYR A 108 13.96 -8.64 -25.56
C TYR A 108 13.81 -9.80 -24.56
N TYR A 109 13.11 -10.90 -24.92
CA TYR A 109 12.98 -12.08 -24.07
C TYR A 109 14.11 -13.08 -24.32
N VAL A 110 15.28 -12.69 -23.91
CA VAL A 110 16.54 -13.43 -24.13
C VAL A 110 17.26 -13.62 -22.79
N PRO A 111 18.05 -14.71 -22.60
CA PRO A 111 18.60 -15.06 -21.28
C PRO A 111 19.51 -13.98 -20.67
N ASN A 112 20.17 -13.18 -21.50
CA ASN A 112 20.99 -12.06 -21.03
C ASN A 112 20.20 -10.78 -20.70
N ASN A 113 18.87 -10.82 -20.78
CA ASN A 113 17.95 -9.73 -20.40
C ASN A 113 16.88 -10.20 -19.41
N MET A 114 17.03 -11.38 -18.82
CA MET A 114 16.04 -11.98 -17.92
C MET A 114 16.70 -12.45 -16.62
N GLY A 115 16.00 -12.27 -15.51
CA GLY A 115 16.38 -12.79 -14.20
C GLY A 115 15.32 -13.75 -13.66
N ILE A 116 15.77 -14.80 -12.93
CA ILE A 116 14.90 -15.73 -12.24
C ILE A 116 15.14 -15.56 -10.74
N PHE A 117 14.10 -15.24 -9.99
CA PHE A 117 14.14 -15.00 -8.54
C PHE A 117 13.17 -15.95 -7.84
N ILE A 118 13.67 -16.74 -6.90
CA ILE A 118 12.89 -17.77 -6.19
C ILE A 118 13.14 -17.61 -4.69
N SER A 119 12.07 -17.63 -3.90
CA SER A 119 12.12 -17.67 -2.45
C SER A 119 11.03 -18.61 -1.92
N GLY A 120 11.36 -19.40 -0.92
CA GLY A 120 10.46 -20.35 -0.28
C GLY A 120 11.16 -21.56 0.28
N ASP A 121 10.39 -22.61 0.53
CA ASP A 121 10.89 -23.91 0.94
C ASP A 121 11.51 -24.64 -0.27
N ILE A 122 12.80 -24.43 -0.48
CA ILE A 122 13.58 -24.95 -1.61
C ILE A 122 14.96 -25.47 -1.16
N ASN A 123 15.44 -26.51 -1.82
CA ASN A 123 16.86 -26.88 -1.79
C ASN A 123 17.60 -26.08 -2.88
N ILE A 124 18.60 -25.31 -2.49
CA ILE A 124 19.30 -24.37 -3.39
C ILE A 124 20.04 -25.13 -4.50
N GLU A 125 20.80 -26.17 -4.16
CA GLU A 125 21.61 -26.93 -5.12
C GLU A 125 20.74 -27.65 -6.15
N GLU A 126 19.66 -28.30 -5.71
CA GLU A 126 18.70 -28.97 -6.58
C GLU A 126 17.95 -27.98 -7.46
N THR A 127 17.61 -26.80 -6.92
CA THR A 127 16.94 -25.75 -7.67
C THR A 127 17.84 -25.18 -8.77
N ILE A 128 19.12 -24.90 -8.47
CA ILE A 128 20.10 -24.44 -9.45
C ILE A 128 20.29 -25.50 -10.55
N ALA A 129 20.40 -26.77 -10.17
CA ALA A 129 20.53 -27.87 -11.14
C ALA A 129 19.30 -27.95 -12.06
N LEU A 130 18.09 -27.85 -11.52
CA LEU A 130 16.84 -27.84 -12.28
C LEU A 130 16.77 -26.64 -13.25
N ILE A 131 17.08 -25.43 -12.77
CA ILE A 131 17.09 -24.24 -13.61
C ILE A 131 18.12 -24.36 -14.73
N SER A 132 19.33 -24.84 -14.42
CA SER A 132 20.37 -25.07 -15.41
C SER A 132 19.97 -26.11 -16.45
N GLU A 133 19.29 -27.17 -16.08
CA GLU A 133 18.77 -28.18 -16.99
C GLU A 133 17.70 -27.60 -17.92
N LYS A 134 16.72 -26.84 -17.38
CA LYS A 134 15.55 -26.40 -18.14
C LYS A 134 15.81 -25.14 -18.94
N PHE A 135 16.63 -24.20 -18.46
CA PHE A 135 16.86 -22.89 -19.09
C PHE A 135 18.27 -22.74 -19.70
N GLY A 136 19.23 -23.58 -19.32
CA GLY A 136 20.64 -23.43 -19.73
C GLY A 136 20.94 -23.63 -21.21
N HIS A 137 19.99 -24.13 -22.00
CA HIS A 137 20.13 -24.29 -23.45
C HIS A 137 19.82 -23.00 -24.25
N TRP A 138 19.32 -21.96 -23.61
CA TRP A 138 19.01 -20.68 -24.28
C TRP A 138 20.30 -19.94 -24.64
N SER A 139 20.30 -19.30 -25.83
CA SER A 139 21.44 -18.53 -26.30
C SER A 139 21.21 -17.04 -26.15
N PRO A 140 22.20 -16.29 -25.64
CA PRO A 140 22.12 -14.84 -25.54
C PRO A 140 22.07 -14.19 -26.94
N LYS A 141 21.42 -13.03 -27.02
CA LYS A 141 21.33 -12.23 -28.25
C LYS A 141 21.69 -10.77 -27.94
N PRO A 142 22.16 -9.99 -28.93
CA PRO A 142 22.33 -8.56 -28.78
C PRO A 142 20.99 -7.88 -28.48
N ILE A 143 20.99 -6.97 -27.52
CA ILE A 143 19.85 -6.14 -27.16
C ILE A 143 20.10 -4.75 -27.72
N PRO A 144 19.13 -4.14 -28.45
CA PRO A 144 19.28 -2.78 -28.96
C PRO A 144 19.42 -1.78 -27.80
N GLU A 145 20.34 -0.85 -27.93
CA GLU A 145 20.40 0.31 -27.04
C GLU A 145 19.22 1.24 -27.32
N VAL A 146 18.60 1.76 -26.26
CA VAL A 146 17.47 2.69 -26.33
C VAL A 146 17.90 4.01 -25.67
N GLY A 147 17.66 5.13 -26.34
CA GLY A 147 18.07 6.44 -25.87
C GLY A 147 19.37 6.93 -26.55
N PRO A 148 20.09 7.92 -26.01
CA PRO A 148 19.74 8.70 -24.82
C PRO A 148 18.56 9.67 -25.04
N TRP A 149 17.81 9.91 -24.00
CA TRP A 149 16.73 10.88 -23.99
C TRP A 149 17.17 12.15 -23.25
N SER A 150 16.73 13.30 -23.70
CA SER A 150 16.98 14.58 -23.01
C SER A 150 15.69 15.40 -22.99
N GLU A 151 15.17 15.60 -21.79
CA GLU A 151 14.00 16.41 -21.56
C GLU A 151 14.36 17.91 -21.53
N PRO A 152 13.56 18.79 -22.15
CA PRO A 152 13.71 20.22 -21.96
C PRO A 152 13.42 20.57 -20.50
N PRO A 153 14.04 21.64 -19.96
CA PRO A 153 13.69 22.14 -18.64
C PRO A 153 12.22 22.56 -18.58
N ILE A 154 11.60 22.34 -17.43
CA ILE A 154 10.31 22.94 -17.10
C ILE A 154 10.61 24.42 -16.80
N ALA A 155 9.77 25.33 -17.29
CA ALA A 155 9.96 26.77 -17.12
C ALA A 155 8.79 27.38 -16.33
N GLY A 156 8.96 27.53 -15.04
CA GLY A 156 7.91 27.96 -14.13
C GLY A 156 6.83 26.88 -13.91
N ALA A 157 5.77 27.23 -13.23
CA ALA A 157 4.65 26.32 -12.98
C ALA A 157 3.81 26.07 -14.24
N GLU A 158 3.83 24.83 -14.75
CA GLU A 158 2.98 24.41 -15.87
C GLU A 158 1.73 23.73 -15.34
N ARG A 159 0.54 24.32 -15.58
CA ARG A 159 -0.73 23.84 -15.04
C ARG A 159 -1.65 23.27 -16.11
N ARG A 160 -2.35 22.17 -15.77
CA ARG A 160 -3.40 21.57 -16.59
C ARG A 160 -4.64 21.29 -15.74
N THR A 161 -5.83 21.51 -16.31
CA THR A 161 -7.08 21.09 -15.69
C THR A 161 -7.61 19.86 -16.41
N VAL A 162 -8.04 18.86 -15.64
CA VAL A 162 -8.73 17.65 -16.10
C VAL A 162 -10.12 17.59 -15.47
N GLN A 163 -11.09 17.14 -16.26
CA GLN A 163 -12.48 17.02 -15.82
C GLN A 163 -12.77 15.55 -15.47
N TYR A 164 -13.31 15.31 -14.30
CA TYR A 164 -13.80 13.99 -13.91
C TYR A 164 -14.78 14.13 -12.74
N PRO A 165 -15.94 13.44 -12.77
CA PRO A 165 -16.97 13.56 -11.74
C PRO A 165 -16.48 13.18 -10.34
N GLY A 166 -16.97 13.87 -9.33
CA GLY A 166 -16.73 13.60 -7.93
C GLY A 166 -15.64 14.46 -7.31
N GLU A 167 -14.89 13.91 -6.37
CA GLU A 167 -13.96 14.63 -5.51
C GLU A 167 -12.89 15.42 -6.28
N GLU A 168 -12.81 16.73 -6.04
CA GLU A 168 -11.76 17.58 -6.62
C GLU A 168 -10.39 17.29 -6.00
N GLN A 169 -9.32 17.49 -6.77
CA GLN A 169 -7.95 17.19 -6.31
C GLN A 169 -6.94 18.07 -7.05
N VAL A 170 -5.92 18.54 -6.35
CA VAL A 170 -4.70 19.05 -6.96
C VAL A 170 -3.60 17.99 -6.84
N SER A 171 -2.81 17.86 -7.91
CA SER A 171 -1.61 17.01 -7.92
C SER A 171 -0.45 17.81 -8.49
N ILE A 172 0.65 17.87 -7.76
CA ILE A 172 1.87 18.60 -8.10
C ILE A 172 2.97 17.57 -8.34
N ALA A 173 3.83 17.82 -9.33
CA ALA A 173 4.99 16.97 -9.55
C ALA A 173 6.22 17.78 -9.95
N PHE A 174 7.34 17.42 -9.34
CA PHE A 174 8.68 17.92 -9.67
C PHE A 174 9.46 16.81 -10.38
N ARG A 175 10.21 17.15 -11.42
CA ARG A 175 11.17 16.19 -12.01
C ARG A 175 12.38 16.10 -11.11
N THR A 176 12.76 14.87 -10.74
CA THR A 176 13.89 14.59 -9.85
C THR A 176 14.93 13.70 -10.52
N ALA A 177 15.94 13.31 -9.77
CA ALA A 177 16.97 12.38 -10.20
C ALA A 177 16.41 10.99 -10.54
N GLU A 178 17.08 10.32 -11.46
CA GLU A 178 16.84 8.93 -11.79
C GLU A 178 17.27 7.98 -10.66
N ASN A 179 16.84 6.73 -10.78
CA ASN A 179 17.28 5.66 -9.90
C ASN A 179 18.81 5.43 -10.04
N GLY A 180 19.49 5.25 -8.92
CA GLY A 180 20.96 5.10 -8.86
C GLY A 180 21.76 6.42 -8.84
N HIS A 181 21.08 7.58 -8.89
CA HIS A 181 21.72 8.87 -8.68
C HIS A 181 22.10 9.08 -7.20
N GLU A 182 23.18 9.82 -6.94
CA GLU A 182 23.67 10.10 -5.58
C GLU A 182 22.68 10.85 -4.68
N ASP A 183 21.73 11.59 -5.24
CA ASP A 183 20.70 12.32 -4.50
C ASP A 183 19.48 11.45 -4.14
N LYS A 184 19.38 10.20 -4.60
CA LYS A 184 18.18 9.36 -4.43
C LYS A 184 17.79 9.20 -2.96
N GLU A 185 18.75 8.79 -2.13
CA GLU A 185 18.49 8.54 -0.71
C GLU A 185 18.06 9.82 0.03
N ALA A 186 18.64 10.97 -0.32
CA ALA A 186 18.23 12.25 0.26
C ALA A 186 16.82 12.66 -0.21
N LEU A 187 16.44 12.39 -1.47
CA LEU A 187 15.08 12.60 -1.97
C LEU A 187 14.06 11.70 -1.27
N VAL A 188 14.43 10.45 -0.96
CA VAL A 188 13.59 9.55 -0.15
C VAL A 188 13.40 10.12 1.25
N LEU A 189 14.46 10.66 1.87
CA LEU A 189 14.34 11.30 3.18
C LEU A 189 13.46 12.56 3.12
N VAL A 190 13.57 13.39 2.07
CA VAL A 190 12.65 14.52 1.86
C VAL A 190 11.21 14.08 1.83
N ASP A 191 10.89 13.03 1.07
CA ASP A 191 9.53 12.49 1.00
C ASP A 191 9.01 12.02 2.36
N MET A 192 9.81 11.28 3.10
CA MET A 192 9.44 10.79 4.43
C MET A 192 9.31 11.92 5.48
N ILE A 193 10.05 13.03 5.32
CA ILE A 193 9.86 14.24 6.13
C ILE A 193 8.55 14.93 5.76
N LEU A 194 8.15 14.90 4.49
CA LEU A 194 6.84 15.42 4.03
C LEU A 194 5.69 14.53 4.51
N ASP A 195 5.77 13.24 4.22
CA ASP A 195 4.68 12.28 4.45
C ASP A 195 5.23 10.90 4.83
N ASN A 196 5.29 10.61 6.11
CA ASN A 196 5.55 9.28 6.64
C ASN A 196 4.29 8.64 7.24
N ARG A 197 3.11 9.19 6.94
CA ARG A 197 1.78 8.78 7.41
C ARG A 197 1.51 9.03 8.90
N THR A 198 2.49 9.49 9.66
CA THR A 198 2.35 9.66 11.12
C THR A 198 2.78 11.05 11.57
N ALA A 199 4.04 11.40 11.36
CA ALA A 199 4.69 12.60 11.89
C ALA A 199 5.40 13.44 10.80
N GLY A 200 5.07 13.25 9.54
CA GLY A 200 5.55 14.09 8.44
C GLY A 200 4.87 15.46 8.45
N LEU A 201 5.48 16.44 7.80
CA LEU A 201 4.97 17.82 7.76
C LEU A 201 3.55 17.90 7.19
N ILE A 202 3.25 17.17 6.12
CA ILE A 202 1.90 17.07 5.55
C ILE A 202 0.94 16.45 6.56
N ASN A 203 1.37 15.40 7.26
CA ASN A 203 0.55 14.70 8.24
C ASN A 203 0.19 15.62 9.40
N LEU A 204 1.19 16.29 10.00
CA LEU A 204 0.99 17.12 11.19
C LEU A 204 0.34 18.47 10.85
N ASN A 205 0.84 19.16 9.82
CA ASN A 205 0.43 20.53 9.54
C ASN A 205 -0.85 20.65 8.70
N LEU A 206 -1.17 19.63 7.86
CA LEU A 206 -2.31 19.70 6.96
C LEU A 206 -3.43 18.72 7.38
N THR A 207 -3.11 17.43 7.50
CA THR A 207 -4.12 16.41 7.76
C THR A 207 -4.60 16.43 9.21
N GLN A 208 -3.70 16.46 10.18
CA GLN A 208 -4.06 16.50 11.60
C GLN A 208 -4.72 17.84 12.00
N GLN A 209 -4.25 18.95 11.43
CA GLN A 209 -4.90 20.27 11.60
C GLN A 209 -6.17 20.41 10.77
N GLN A 210 -6.54 19.38 10.01
CA GLN A 210 -7.72 19.37 9.16
C GLN A 210 -7.80 20.58 8.22
N LEU A 211 -6.65 21.05 7.71
CA LEU A 211 -6.58 22.15 6.74
C LEU A 211 -6.93 21.68 5.32
N VAL A 212 -6.93 20.38 5.07
CA VAL A 212 -7.38 19.72 3.83
C VAL A 212 -8.21 18.48 4.19
N SER A 213 -8.96 17.93 3.24
CA SER A 213 -9.66 16.65 3.46
C SER A 213 -8.68 15.47 3.50
N SER A 214 -7.69 15.47 2.62
CA SER A 214 -6.56 14.56 2.61
C SER A 214 -5.41 15.14 1.82
N ALA A 215 -4.18 14.74 2.15
CA ALA A 215 -2.99 15.10 1.39
C ALA A 215 -1.92 14.04 1.59
N GLY A 216 -0.94 14.02 0.68
CA GLY A 216 0.20 13.13 0.78
C GLY A 216 1.25 13.41 -0.26
N SER A 217 2.38 12.70 -0.14
CA SER A 217 3.47 12.73 -1.10
C SER A 217 3.99 11.34 -1.44
N SER A 218 4.69 11.23 -2.56
CA SER A 218 5.38 9.99 -2.96
C SER A 218 6.47 10.27 -3.98
N PRO A 219 7.67 9.71 -3.83
CA PRO A 219 8.71 9.74 -4.83
C PRO A 219 8.50 8.61 -5.86
N LEU A 220 8.96 8.83 -7.06
CA LEU A 220 9.05 7.82 -8.10
C LEU A 220 10.45 7.88 -8.72
N PHE A 221 11.20 6.79 -8.65
CA PHE A 221 12.52 6.67 -9.27
C PHE A 221 12.45 5.68 -10.42
N LEU A 222 12.63 6.19 -11.63
CA LEU A 222 12.73 5.39 -12.84
C LEU A 222 14.18 5.43 -13.33
N ASN A 223 14.52 4.71 -14.40
CA ASN A 223 15.90 4.55 -14.84
C ASN A 223 16.52 5.79 -15.47
N ASP A 224 15.71 6.64 -16.08
CA ASP A 224 16.20 7.80 -16.83
C ASP A 224 15.84 9.13 -16.13
N TYR A 225 14.78 9.13 -15.32
CA TYR A 225 14.29 10.28 -14.56
C TYR A 225 13.53 9.82 -13.33
N GLY A 226 13.41 10.71 -12.34
CA GLY A 226 12.50 10.55 -11.22
C GLY A 226 11.45 11.64 -11.16
N SER A 227 10.50 11.52 -10.22
CA SER A 227 9.59 12.59 -9.86
C SER A 227 9.26 12.55 -8.36
N GLN A 228 9.03 13.72 -7.78
CA GLN A 228 8.37 13.87 -6.48
C GLN A 228 6.96 14.33 -6.73
N ASN A 229 5.99 13.58 -6.24
CA ASN A 229 4.58 13.85 -6.42
C ASN A 229 3.96 14.25 -5.08
N LEU A 230 3.12 15.30 -5.08
CA LEU A 230 2.29 15.69 -3.95
C LEU A 230 0.84 15.74 -4.43
N TYR A 231 -0.11 15.41 -3.55
CA TYR A 231 -1.52 15.58 -3.84
C TYR A 231 -2.27 16.16 -2.65
N GLY A 232 -3.38 16.83 -2.93
CA GLY A 232 -4.26 17.32 -1.89
C GLY A 232 -5.71 17.41 -2.36
N VAL A 233 -6.61 17.07 -1.46
CA VAL A 233 -8.07 17.10 -1.65
C VAL A 233 -8.65 18.22 -0.79
N PRO A 234 -9.39 19.16 -1.39
CA PRO A 234 -9.94 20.30 -0.67
C PRO A 234 -11.05 19.90 0.31
N LYS A 235 -11.18 20.70 1.36
CA LYS A 235 -12.39 20.72 2.19
C LYS A 235 -13.57 21.35 1.44
N PRO A 236 -14.81 21.28 1.96
CA PRO A 236 -15.90 22.07 1.44
C PRO A 236 -15.53 23.55 1.34
N ASP A 237 -15.86 24.18 0.22
CA ASP A 237 -15.63 25.61 -0.07
C ASP A 237 -14.16 26.06 -0.13
N GLN A 238 -13.20 25.12 -0.17
CA GLN A 238 -11.78 25.41 -0.32
C GLN A 238 -11.36 25.31 -1.79
N SER A 239 -10.55 26.27 -2.27
CA SER A 239 -10.06 26.26 -3.65
C SER A 239 -8.87 25.31 -3.84
N LEU A 240 -8.69 24.82 -5.08
CA LEU A 240 -7.54 23.98 -5.44
C LEU A 240 -6.22 24.77 -5.36
N GLU A 241 -6.25 26.07 -5.65
CA GLU A 241 -5.11 26.97 -5.52
C GLU A 241 -4.65 27.12 -4.06
N GLU A 242 -5.58 27.14 -3.12
CA GLU A 242 -5.26 27.18 -1.69
C GLU A 242 -4.60 25.89 -1.26
N VAL A 243 -5.12 24.74 -1.70
CA VAL A 243 -4.52 23.43 -1.40
C VAL A 243 -3.13 23.30 -2.02
N GLU A 244 -2.94 23.75 -3.29
CA GLU A 244 -1.62 23.78 -3.92
C GLU A 244 -0.62 24.58 -3.10
N ARG A 245 -1.01 25.78 -2.65
CA ARG A 245 -0.14 26.62 -1.81
C ARG A 245 0.22 25.94 -0.50
N LEU A 246 -0.76 25.34 0.19
CA LEU A 246 -0.52 24.61 1.45
C LEU A 246 0.49 23.46 1.29
N LEU A 247 0.44 22.74 0.17
CA LEU A 247 1.40 21.68 -0.14
C LEU A 247 2.81 22.23 -0.41
N LEU A 248 2.89 23.29 -1.22
CA LEU A 248 4.18 23.93 -1.53
C LEU A 248 4.81 24.57 -0.29
N ASP A 249 4.02 25.14 0.61
CA ASP A 249 4.49 25.69 1.89
C ASP A 249 5.22 24.61 2.73
N GLN A 250 4.82 23.31 2.65
CA GLN A 250 5.54 22.24 3.36
C GLN A 250 6.94 21.96 2.77
N LEU A 251 7.10 22.11 1.46
CA LEU A 251 8.43 22.03 0.83
C LEU A 251 9.33 23.19 1.24
N GLU A 252 8.77 24.41 1.37
CA GLU A 252 9.54 25.57 1.85
C GLU A 252 10.06 25.37 3.27
N LEU A 253 9.30 24.69 4.15
CA LEU A 253 9.78 24.33 5.49
C LEU A 253 11.02 23.43 5.42
N ILE A 254 11.02 22.41 4.54
CA ILE A 254 12.20 21.54 4.37
C ILE A 254 13.38 22.32 3.80
N LYS A 255 13.17 23.16 2.80
CA LYS A 255 14.20 24.00 2.18
C LYS A 255 14.84 24.97 3.18
N ALA A 256 14.05 25.46 4.14
CA ALA A 256 14.52 26.30 5.23
C ALA A 256 15.17 25.51 6.39
N GLY A 257 15.08 24.17 6.38
CA GLY A 257 15.50 23.32 7.49
C GLY A 257 14.58 23.40 8.72
N GLU A 258 13.35 23.83 8.52
CA GLU A 258 12.35 23.98 9.59
C GLU A 258 11.64 22.64 9.88
N PHE A 259 12.43 21.63 10.27
CA PHE A 259 11.98 20.34 10.77
C PHE A 259 12.93 19.87 11.89
N GLU A 260 12.42 19.00 12.76
CA GLU A 260 13.15 18.59 13.95
C GLU A 260 14.25 17.58 13.64
N ASP A 261 15.39 17.65 14.34
CA ASP A 261 16.59 16.83 14.04
C ASP A 261 16.37 15.32 14.31
N TRP A 262 15.42 14.96 15.19
CA TRP A 262 15.10 13.57 15.51
C TRP A 262 14.40 12.83 14.36
N ILE A 263 13.81 13.53 13.37
CA ILE A 263 12.97 12.92 12.35
C ILE A 263 13.78 11.99 11.42
N ILE A 264 15.00 12.38 11.04
CA ILE A 264 15.85 11.56 10.15
C ILE A 264 16.22 10.22 10.81
N PRO A 265 16.75 10.17 12.04
CA PRO A 265 16.97 8.90 12.72
C PRO A 265 15.70 8.04 12.87
N ALA A 266 14.55 8.66 13.14
CA ALA A 266 13.27 7.94 13.25
C ALA A 266 12.84 7.33 11.90
N ILE A 267 12.98 8.06 10.80
CA ILE A 267 12.73 7.54 9.43
C ILE A 267 13.63 6.34 9.14
N ILE A 268 14.90 6.41 9.46
CA ILE A 268 15.85 5.32 9.24
C ILE A 268 15.47 4.08 10.08
N ASN A 269 15.05 4.28 11.32
CA ASN A 269 14.56 3.19 12.17
C ASN A 269 13.26 2.56 11.59
N ASP A 270 12.37 3.39 11.04
CA ASP A 270 11.17 2.90 10.37
C ASP A 270 11.51 2.06 9.13
N PHE A 271 12.47 2.48 8.30
CA PHE A 271 12.97 1.67 7.18
C PHE A 271 13.55 0.34 7.64
N LYS A 272 14.38 0.32 8.70
CA LYS A 272 14.94 -0.91 9.27
C LYS A 272 13.85 -1.86 9.77
N LYS A 273 12.84 -1.31 10.48
CA LYS A 273 11.68 -2.07 10.95
C LYS A 273 10.91 -2.69 9.77
N ASN A 274 10.61 -1.88 8.75
CA ASN A 274 9.85 -2.32 7.57
C ASN A 274 10.63 -3.35 6.74
N GLU A 275 11.95 -3.25 6.63
CA GLU A 275 12.79 -4.25 6.00
C GLU A 275 12.73 -5.58 6.76
N LYS A 276 12.87 -5.58 8.10
CA LYS A 276 12.75 -6.78 8.93
C LYS A 276 11.38 -7.45 8.76
N ALA A 277 10.30 -6.69 8.86
CA ALA A 277 8.94 -7.19 8.65
C ALA A 277 8.73 -7.72 7.21
N GLY A 278 9.26 -7.02 6.21
CA GLY A 278 9.19 -7.44 4.81
C GLY A 278 9.88 -8.79 4.58
N LEU A 279 11.04 -9.00 5.18
CA LEU A 279 11.82 -10.23 5.03
C LEU A 279 11.16 -11.47 5.63
N GLU A 280 10.10 -11.36 6.42
CA GLU A 280 9.26 -12.48 6.84
C GLU A 280 8.52 -13.14 5.66
N PHE A 281 8.28 -12.39 4.59
CA PHE A 281 7.47 -12.83 3.46
C PHE A 281 8.31 -13.20 2.23
N ASN A 282 8.15 -14.41 1.71
CA ASN A 282 8.79 -14.86 0.48
C ASN A 282 8.56 -13.90 -0.70
N ARG A 283 7.37 -13.31 -0.78
CA ARG A 283 7.04 -12.36 -1.83
C ARG A 283 7.92 -11.10 -1.77
N ALA A 284 8.11 -10.53 -0.59
CA ALA A 284 8.95 -9.34 -0.42
C ALA A 284 10.41 -9.64 -0.77
N ARG A 285 10.94 -10.80 -0.33
CA ARG A 285 12.30 -11.25 -0.71
C ARG A 285 12.49 -11.32 -2.22
N VAL A 286 11.52 -11.91 -2.94
CA VAL A 286 11.54 -11.98 -4.42
C VAL A 286 11.43 -10.58 -5.03
N ASP A 287 10.56 -9.73 -4.48
CA ASP A 287 10.38 -8.37 -5.00
C ASP A 287 11.63 -7.50 -4.82
N THR A 288 12.36 -7.62 -3.70
CA THR A 288 13.63 -6.93 -3.46
C THR A 288 14.70 -7.36 -4.48
N MET A 289 14.90 -8.67 -4.66
CA MET A 289 15.86 -9.18 -5.66
C MET A 289 15.50 -8.75 -7.09
N ARG A 290 14.22 -8.83 -7.44
CA ARG A 290 13.70 -8.39 -8.73
C ARG A 290 13.90 -6.89 -8.95
N GLN A 291 13.67 -6.08 -7.92
CA GLN A 291 13.81 -4.62 -8.01
C GLN A 291 15.25 -4.22 -8.30
N SER A 292 16.23 -4.77 -7.57
CA SER A 292 17.66 -4.56 -7.84
C SER A 292 18.02 -4.88 -9.30
N PHE A 293 17.53 -6.00 -9.84
CA PHE A 293 17.76 -6.37 -11.23
C PHE A 293 17.12 -5.39 -12.24
N ILE A 294 15.87 -4.98 -11.97
CA ILE A 294 15.14 -4.02 -12.81
C ILE A 294 15.84 -2.66 -12.83
N GLU A 295 16.36 -2.23 -11.70
CA GLU A 295 17.09 -0.98 -11.54
C GLU A 295 18.47 -1.03 -12.21
N GLY A 296 18.96 -2.23 -12.53
CA GLY A 296 20.31 -2.42 -13.01
C GLY A 296 21.38 -2.11 -11.97
N SER A 297 20.99 -2.10 -10.69
CA SER A 297 21.87 -1.84 -9.56
C SER A 297 22.62 -3.10 -9.15
N ASP A 298 23.86 -2.93 -8.66
CA ASP A 298 24.58 -4.01 -7.99
C ASP A 298 23.84 -4.43 -6.73
N TRP A 299 23.80 -5.73 -6.42
CA TRP A 299 23.09 -6.26 -5.25
C TRP A 299 23.61 -5.68 -3.93
N ASP A 300 24.94 -5.61 -3.77
CA ASP A 300 25.55 -5.07 -2.55
C ASP A 300 25.25 -3.57 -2.40
N TYR A 301 25.20 -2.84 -3.51
CA TYR A 301 24.76 -1.44 -3.51
C TYR A 301 23.28 -1.32 -3.11
N HIS A 302 22.41 -2.18 -3.63
CA HIS A 302 20.97 -2.15 -3.35
C HIS A 302 20.67 -2.41 -1.87
N ILE A 303 21.24 -3.47 -1.28
CA ILE A 303 21.01 -3.80 0.15
C ILE A 303 21.67 -2.82 1.12
N ALA A 304 22.61 -2.01 0.68
CA ALA A 304 23.26 -0.97 1.49
C ALA A 304 22.51 0.38 1.48
N GLU A 305 21.30 0.46 0.92
CA GLU A 305 20.53 1.71 0.78
C GLU A 305 20.27 2.38 2.14
N ILE A 306 19.80 1.64 3.14
CA ILE A 306 19.58 2.15 4.49
C ILE A 306 20.90 2.63 5.13
N ASN A 307 21.99 1.89 4.94
CA ASN A 307 23.31 2.29 5.46
C ASN A 307 23.81 3.60 4.81
N ARG A 308 23.48 3.86 3.55
CA ARG A 308 23.78 5.15 2.91
C ARG A 308 22.92 6.28 3.44
N MET A 309 21.63 6.03 3.70
CA MET A 309 20.73 7.00 4.34
C MET A 309 21.24 7.41 5.73
N GLU A 310 21.81 6.49 6.50
CA GLU A 310 22.39 6.77 7.82
C GLU A 310 23.55 7.76 7.82
N GLN A 311 24.21 7.93 6.68
CA GLN A 311 25.31 8.87 6.54
C GLN A 311 24.84 10.29 6.17
N LEU A 312 23.57 10.45 5.80
CA LEU A 312 23.01 11.73 5.39
C LEU A 312 22.69 12.60 6.61
N THR A 313 22.98 13.87 6.46
CA THR A 313 22.71 14.89 7.46
C THR A 313 21.50 15.73 7.08
N LYS A 314 21.01 16.53 8.01
CA LYS A 314 19.98 17.54 7.76
C LYS A 314 20.37 18.49 6.62
N ASP A 315 21.65 18.92 6.60
CA ASP A 315 22.15 19.83 5.58
C ASP A 315 22.11 19.20 4.18
N ASP A 316 22.36 17.89 4.05
CA ASP A 316 22.27 17.16 2.78
C ASP A 316 20.83 17.14 2.28
N VAL A 317 19.86 16.87 3.17
CA VAL A 317 18.42 16.89 2.86
C VAL A 317 17.97 18.28 2.41
N VAL A 318 18.38 19.33 3.13
CA VAL A 318 18.07 20.72 2.78
C VAL A 318 18.69 21.10 1.44
N ALA A 319 19.93 20.70 1.18
CA ALA A 319 20.62 20.97 -0.09
C ALA A 319 19.88 20.33 -1.28
N VAL A 320 19.45 19.07 -1.14
CA VAL A 320 18.71 18.36 -2.17
C VAL A 320 17.32 18.96 -2.36
N ALA A 321 16.61 19.32 -1.28
CA ALA A 321 15.33 20.01 -1.38
C ALA A 321 15.43 21.33 -2.16
N ASN A 322 16.45 22.14 -1.87
CA ASN A 322 16.71 23.39 -2.61
C ASN A 322 17.13 23.17 -4.06
N LYS A 323 17.74 22.02 -4.38
CA LYS A 323 18.16 21.66 -5.75
C LYS A 323 16.97 21.31 -6.64
N TYR A 324 15.99 20.57 -6.13
CA TYR A 324 14.90 19.99 -6.94
C TYR A 324 13.57 20.70 -6.83
N PHE A 325 13.25 21.36 -5.71
CA PHE A 325 11.92 21.92 -5.45
C PHE A 325 11.91 23.45 -5.55
N GLY A 326 12.12 23.94 -6.78
CA GLY A 326 12.01 25.36 -7.14
C GLY A 326 10.63 25.71 -7.69
N ASP A 327 10.60 26.80 -8.49
CA ASP A 327 9.37 27.28 -9.15
C ASP A 327 9.03 26.46 -10.42
N ASP A 328 9.90 25.53 -10.83
CA ASP A 328 9.80 24.74 -12.05
C ASP A 328 9.13 23.39 -11.76
N TYR A 329 7.79 23.37 -11.78
CA TYR A 329 6.99 22.18 -11.50
C TYR A 329 5.78 22.07 -12.42
N VAL A 330 5.11 20.93 -12.37
CA VAL A 330 3.83 20.74 -13.07
C VAL A 330 2.72 20.56 -12.03
N SER A 331 1.51 21.08 -12.35
CA SER A 331 0.33 20.84 -11.52
C SER A 331 -0.87 20.45 -12.35
N VAL A 332 -1.64 19.49 -11.86
CA VAL A 332 -2.87 19.02 -12.48
C VAL A 332 -4.02 19.21 -11.51
N TYR A 333 -5.02 19.99 -11.93
CA TYR A 333 -6.26 20.20 -11.22
C TYR A 333 -7.32 19.26 -11.76
N ARG A 334 -7.83 18.36 -10.94
CA ARG A 334 -9.06 17.63 -11.22
C ARG A 334 -10.24 18.41 -10.67
N VAL A 335 -11.15 18.78 -11.55
CA VAL A 335 -12.39 19.48 -11.21
C VAL A 335 -13.60 18.56 -11.37
N ASP A 336 -14.62 18.73 -10.52
CA ASP A 336 -15.87 17.98 -10.60
C ASP A 336 -16.69 18.46 -11.80
N ASP A 337 -16.53 17.77 -12.92
CA ASP A 337 -17.25 18.02 -14.15
C ASP A 337 -17.39 16.72 -14.96
N GLN A 338 -18.25 16.75 -15.98
CA GLN A 338 -18.45 15.60 -16.83
C GLN A 338 -17.21 15.24 -17.63
N HIS A 339 -16.76 14.02 -17.49
CA HIS A 339 -15.71 13.44 -18.32
C HIS A 339 -16.32 12.77 -19.56
N VAL A 340 -15.99 13.29 -20.74
CA VAL A 340 -16.41 12.68 -22.00
C VAL A 340 -15.34 11.70 -22.46
N ILE A 341 -15.62 10.39 -22.33
CA ILE A 341 -14.76 9.33 -22.85
C ILE A 341 -15.06 9.21 -24.35
N PRO A 342 -14.05 9.45 -25.24
CA PRO A 342 -14.23 9.18 -26.65
C PRO A 342 -14.54 7.69 -26.85
N PRO A 343 -15.58 7.32 -27.60
CA PRO A 343 -15.86 5.91 -27.86
C PRO A 343 -14.69 5.30 -28.65
N VAL A 344 -14.11 4.25 -28.09
CA VAL A 344 -13.11 3.45 -28.79
C VAL A 344 -13.85 2.43 -29.65
N GLU A 345 -13.88 2.66 -30.97
CA GLU A 345 -14.46 1.70 -31.91
C GLU A 345 -13.61 0.43 -31.90
N LYS A 346 -14.20 -0.67 -31.48
CA LYS A 346 -13.55 -1.98 -31.53
C LYS A 346 -13.52 -2.50 -32.97
N PRO A 347 -12.40 -3.10 -33.41
CA PRO A 347 -12.43 -3.89 -34.64
C PRO A 347 -13.40 -5.04 -34.47
N GLN A 348 -14.11 -5.41 -35.53
CA GLN A 348 -14.95 -6.60 -35.51
C GLN A 348 -14.07 -7.84 -35.47
N ILE A 349 -14.13 -8.58 -34.35
CA ILE A 349 -13.34 -9.79 -34.13
C ILE A 349 -14.33 -10.95 -34.05
N ASP A 350 -14.16 -11.94 -34.94
CA ASP A 350 -14.98 -13.14 -34.89
C ASP A 350 -14.54 -14.02 -33.72
N PRO A 351 -15.48 -14.47 -32.86
CA PRO A 351 -15.16 -15.34 -31.75
C PRO A 351 -14.51 -16.64 -32.21
N VAL A 352 -13.39 -17.00 -31.60
CA VAL A 352 -12.75 -18.29 -31.82
C VAL A 352 -13.44 -19.34 -30.97
N THR A 353 -14.02 -20.35 -31.61
CA THR A 353 -14.61 -21.48 -30.90
C THR A 353 -13.52 -22.32 -30.23
N ILE A 354 -13.52 -22.35 -28.90
CA ILE A 354 -12.58 -23.14 -28.13
C ILE A 354 -13.26 -24.44 -27.72
N ASP A 355 -12.62 -25.57 -28.03
CA ASP A 355 -12.99 -26.85 -27.45
C ASP A 355 -12.26 -27.04 -26.11
N PRO A 356 -12.94 -26.90 -24.97
CA PRO A 356 -12.34 -26.99 -23.64
C PRO A 356 -11.87 -28.41 -23.29
N THR A 357 -12.27 -29.42 -24.07
CA THR A 357 -11.89 -30.81 -23.85
C THR A 357 -10.57 -31.18 -24.54
N ARG A 358 -10.09 -30.35 -25.47
CA ARG A 358 -8.82 -30.59 -26.15
C ARG A 358 -7.64 -30.30 -25.25
N GLN A 359 -6.77 -31.26 -25.15
CA GLN A 359 -5.54 -31.18 -24.38
C GLN A 359 -4.35 -31.49 -25.29
N SER A 360 -3.28 -30.68 -25.19
CA SER A 360 -2.01 -31.00 -25.88
C SER A 360 -1.27 -32.13 -25.16
N GLU A 361 -0.42 -32.82 -25.88
CA GLU A 361 0.47 -33.83 -25.30
C GLU A 361 1.36 -33.22 -24.21
N PHE A 362 1.88 -32.00 -24.41
CA PHE A 362 2.62 -31.25 -23.41
C PHE A 362 1.82 -31.06 -22.13
N ALA A 363 0.57 -30.58 -22.23
CA ALA A 363 -0.28 -30.40 -21.05
C ALA A 363 -0.58 -31.72 -20.34
N ALA A 364 -0.82 -32.80 -21.09
CA ALA A 364 -1.01 -34.13 -20.53
C ALA A 364 0.23 -34.60 -19.77
N ASN A 365 1.43 -34.38 -20.31
CA ASN A 365 2.69 -34.73 -19.66
C ASN A 365 2.90 -33.95 -18.37
N ILE A 366 2.65 -32.63 -18.37
CA ILE A 366 2.74 -31.79 -17.17
C ILE A 366 1.79 -32.28 -16.06
N LEU A 367 0.55 -32.62 -16.41
CA LEU A 367 -0.44 -33.13 -15.45
C LEU A 367 -0.09 -34.52 -14.92
N ALA A 368 0.63 -35.34 -15.69
CA ALA A 368 1.10 -36.65 -15.29
C ALA A 368 2.43 -36.63 -14.51
N MET A 369 3.10 -35.48 -14.43
CA MET A 369 4.38 -35.39 -13.68
C MET A 369 4.16 -35.74 -12.20
N PRO A 370 4.99 -36.64 -11.65
CA PRO A 370 4.92 -36.97 -10.22
C PRO A 370 5.30 -35.76 -9.36
N PHE A 371 4.72 -35.71 -8.18
CA PHE A 371 5.04 -34.74 -7.14
C PHE A 371 4.87 -35.38 -5.77
N ASP A 372 5.63 -34.93 -4.81
CA ASP A 372 5.48 -35.35 -3.43
C ASP A 372 4.24 -34.67 -2.81
N GLU A 373 3.47 -35.36 -2.00
CA GLU A 373 2.39 -34.75 -1.24
C GLU A 373 2.96 -33.85 -0.14
N ILE A 374 2.37 -32.70 0.08
CA ILE A 374 2.69 -31.80 1.20
C ILE A 374 1.69 -32.10 2.30
N GLU A 375 2.16 -32.62 3.40
CA GLU A 375 1.34 -32.78 4.59
C GLU A 375 0.98 -31.41 5.16
N PRO A 376 -0.29 -31.17 5.49
CA PRO A 376 -0.68 -29.90 6.10
C PRO A 376 -0.07 -29.78 7.50
N ALA A 377 0.61 -28.66 7.75
CA ALA A 377 1.04 -28.28 9.09
C ALA A 377 -0.05 -27.44 9.74
N PHE A 378 -0.54 -27.89 10.89
CA PHE A 378 -1.52 -27.15 11.68
C PHE A 378 -0.82 -26.48 12.85
N VAL A 379 -1.31 -25.30 13.22
CA VAL A 379 -0.84 -24.61 14.43
C VAL A 379 -1.38 -25.35 15.64
N GLU A 380 -0.49 -25.73 16.56
CA GLU A 380 -0.81 -26.53 17.73
C GLU A 380 -0.61 -25.72 19.03
N ALA A 381 -1.62 -25.77 19.90
CA ALA A 381 -1.50 -25.20 21.24
C ALA A 381 -0.38 -25.89 22.02
N ASP A 382 0.30 -25.16 22.89
CA ASP A 382 1.47 -25.57 23.68
C ASP A 382 2.74 -25.89 22.89
N ALA A 383 2.65 -26.02 21.56
CA ALA A 383 3.80 -26.18 20.67
C ALA A 383 4.17 -24.85 19.98
N ASP A 384 3.21 -24.25 19.26
CA ASP A 384 3.41 -23.02 18.49
C ASP A 384 2.98 -21.76 19.25
N TYR A 385 1.98 -21.89 20.11
CA TYR A 385 1.49 -20.82 20.98
C TYR A 385 1.00 -21.36 22.33
N ARG A 386 0.94 -20.50 23.32
CA ARG A 386 0.38 -20.81 24.65
C ARG A 386 -0.86 -19.96 24.90
N VAL A 387 -1.84 -20.55 25.58
CA VAL A 387 -2.99 -19.84 26.12
C VAL A 387 -2.96 -19.95 27.63
N ILE A 388 -3.00 -18.83 28.29
CA ILE A 388 -3.09 -18.77 29.75
C ILE A 388 -4.27 -17.89 30.16
N GLU A 389 -4.97 -18.28 31.21
CA GLU A 389 -5.93 -17.42 31.88
C GLU A 389 -5.14 -16.35 32.66
N PHE A 390 -5.09 -15.12 32.08
CA PHE A 390 -4.35 -14.01 32.67
C PHE A 390 -5.09 -13.43 33.89
N ALA A 391 -6.42 -13.32 33.75
CA ALA A 391 -7.36 -12.97 34.82
C ALA A 391 -8.73 -13.62 34.50
N GLU A 392 -9.68 -13.59 35.45
CA GLU A 392 -11.04 -14.08 35.20
C GLU A 392 -11.68 -13.35 34.00
N GLY A 393 -12.01 -14.08 32.94
CA GLY A 393 -12.58 -13.52 31.71
C GLY A 393 -11.56 -12.87 30.76
N VAL A 394 -10.25 -13.07 30.98
CA VAL A 394 -9.18 -12.57 30.11
C VAL A 394 -8.18 -13.66 29.79
N ASP A 395 -8.18 -14.12 28.55
CA ASP A 395 -7.22 -15.09 28.02
C ASP A 395 -6.05 -14.38 27.34
N LEU A 396 -4.82 -14.80 27.65
CA LEU A 396 -3.60 -14.35 26.96
C LEU A 396 -3.09 -15.44 26.01
N TYR A 397 -3.09 -15.14 24.73
CA TYR A 397 -2.45 -15.91 23.66
C TYR A 397 -1.04 -15.38 23.47
N TYR A 398 -0.06 -16.23 23.68
CA TYR A 398 1.35 -15.91 23.56
C TYR A 398 2.02 -16.77 22.49
N ALA A 399 2.68 -16.14 21.52
CA ALA A 399 3.55 -16.81 20.57
C ALA A 399 4.92 -16.09 20.50
N PRO A 400 6.05 -16.80 20.67
CA PRO A 400 7.35 -16.18 20.49
C PRO A 400 7.59 -15.84 19.02
N ASN A 401 8.23 -14.69 18.74
CA ASN A 401 8.70 -14.35 17.39
C ASN A 401 10.17 -14.85 17.23
N PRO A 402 10.43 -15.94 16.49
CA PRO A 402 11.78 -16.44 16.29
C PRO A 402 12.51 -15.78 15.12
N LEU A 403 11.86 -14.89 14.35
CA LEU A 403 12.35 -14.36 13.09
C LEU A 403 13.10 -13.05 13.25
N ASN A 404 12.64 -12.18 14.15
CA ASN A 404 13.20 -10.86 14.38
C ASN A 404 12.76 -10.27 15.73
N ASP A 405 13.15 -9.02 15.99
CA ASP A 405 12.88 -8.26 17.19
C ASP A 405 11.66 -7.33 17.05
N LEU A 406 10.61 -7.79 16.36
CA LEU A 406 9.34 -7.07 16.25
C LEU A 406 8.29 -7.70 17.15
N PHE A 407 7.49 -6.84 17.79
CA PHE A 407 6.32 -7.28 18.53
C PHE A 407 5.00 -6.84 17.89
N THR A 408 3.97 -7.59 18.17
CA THR A 408 2.57 -7.20 17.99
C THR A 408 1.81 -7.59 19.26
N PHE A 409 1.13 -6.62 19.85
CA PHE A 409 0.26 -6.79 21.00
C PHE A 409 -1.15 -6.32 20.66
N SER A 410 -2.17 -7.09 21.02
CA SER A 410 -3.55 -6.68 20.79
C SER A 410 -4.46 -7.06 21.94
N ILE A 411 -5.47 -6.22 22.17
CA ILE A 411 -6.60 -6.47 23.07
C ILE A 411 -7.83 -6.53 22.18
N GLY A 412 -8.44 -7.71 22.09
CA GLY A 412 -9.67 -7.96 21.34
C GLY A 412 -10.87 -8.06 22.27
N VAL A 413 -11.98 -7.42 21.90
CA VAL A 413 -13.26 -7.46 22.61
C VAL A 413 -14.36 -7.80 21.60
N GLU A 414 -15.21 -8.78 21.92
CA GLU A 414 -16.33 -9.18 21.04
C GLU A 414 -17.54 -8.23 21.22
N VAL A 415 -17.28 -6.94 21.00
CA VAL A 415 -18.26 -5.85 20.95
C VAL A 415 -17.87 -4.97 19.77
N GLY A 416 -18.79 -4.77 18.83
CA GLY A 416 -18.54 -4.01 17.61
C GLY A 416 -19.61 -2.96 17.32
N THR A 417 -19.62 -2.48 16.07
CA THR A 417 -20.57 -1.45 15.62
C THR A 417 -22.02 -1.97 15.57
N GLU A 418 -22.24 -3.26 15.61
CA GLU A 418 -23.58 -3.85 15.71
C GLU A 418 -24.22 -3.57 17.07
N GLU A 419 -23.42 -3.53 18.15
CA GLU A 419 -23.87 -3.20 19.49
C GLU A 419 -23.83 -1.69 19.76
N ASN A 420 -22.87 -0.99 19.18
CA ASN A 420 -22.77 0.47 19.29
C ASN A 420 -22.21 1.08 17.99
N GLU A 421 -23.12 1.60 17.17
CA GLU A 421 -22.82 2.21 15.88
C GLU A 421 -21.83 3.39 15.94
N LYS A 422 -21.67 4.00 17.14
CA LYS A 422 -20.77 5.12 17.37
C LYS A 422 -19.30 4.71 17.52
N LEU A 423 -19.00 3.40 17.69
CA LEU A 423 -17.63 2.91 17.84
C LEU A 423 -16.74 3.27 16.65
N GLY A 424 -17.29 3.23 15.43
CA GLY A 424 -16.54 3.64 14.24
C GLY A 424 -16.15 5.14 14.26
N LEU A 425 -17.05 6.01 14.72
CA LEU A 425 -16.76 7.44 14.88
C LEU A 425 -15.81 7.69 16.04
N SER A 426 -15.95 6.94 17.14
CA SER A 426 -15.02 6.97 18.27
C SER A 426 -13.61 6.56 17.86
N ALA A 427 -13.45 5.53 17.03
CA ALA A 427 -12.16 5.12 16.50
C ALA A 427 -11.50 6.23 15.65
N THR A 428 -12.30 6.90 14.81
CA THR A 428 -11.82 8.03 14.01
C THR A 428 -11.42 9.23 14.87
N LEU A 429 -12.19 9.50 15.93
CA LEU A 429 -11.86 10.58 16.88
C LEU A 429 -10.60 10.27 17.69
N LEU A 430 -10.40 9.01 18.09
CA LEU A 430 -9.22 8.58 18.85
C LEU A 430 -7.92 8.77 18.04
N ASP A 431 -7.99 8.63 16.74
CA ASP A 431 -6.82 8.86 15.85
C ASP A 431 -6.35 10.32 15.82
N VAL A 432 -7.23 11.26 16.13
CA VAL A 432 -6.93 12.70 16.22
C VAL A 432 -6.98 13.25 17.65
N ALA A 433 -7.13 12.39 18.66
CA ALA A 433 -7.09 12.75 20.06
C ALA A 433 -5.64 12.78 20.59
N GLY A 434 -5.41 13.59 21.61
CA GLY A 434 -4.23 13.54 22.47
C GLY A 434 -4.50 12.79 23.76
N THR A 435 -3.58 12.93 24.72
CA THR A 435 -3.69 12.47 26.10
C THR A 435 -3.66 13.68 27.05
N PRO A 436 -3.89 13.51 28.36
CA PRO A 436 -3.73 14.60 29.32
C PRO A 436 -2.31 15.20 29.37
N THR A 437 -1.32 14.45 28.91
CA THR A 437 0.11 14.83 28.95
C THR A 437 0.67 15.24 27.60
N LEU A 438 0.09 14.78 26.50
CA LEU A 438 0.56 15.01 25.15
C LEU A 438 -0.58 15.51 24.26
N SER A 439 -0.35 16.57 23.51
CA SER A 439 -1.22 16.93 22.38
C SER A 439 -1.23 15.80 21.33
N ASN A 440 -2.20 15.80 20.42
CA ASN A 440 -2.23 14.82 19.34
C ASN A 440 -0.94 14.83 18.49
N GLU A 441 -0.42 16.02 18.17
CA GLU A 441 0.84 16.17 17.44
C GLU A 441 2.03 15.54 18.19
N GLU A 442 2.17 15.83 19.48
CA GLU A 442 3.24 15.24 20.32
C GLU A 442 3.08 13.73 20.45
N LEU A 443 1.84 13.24 20.57
CA LEU A 443 1.53 11.82 20.63
C LEU A 443 1.95 11.09 19.32
N LYS A 444 1.64 11.66 18.15
CA LYS A 444 2.07 11.11 16.85
C LYS A 444 3.59 11.10 16.72
N LYS A 445 4.27 12.16 17.18
CA LYS A 445 5.74 12.23 17.21
C LYS A 445 6.34 11.16 18.11
N GLU A 446 5.76 10.91 19.30
CA GLU A 446 6.25 9.86 20.20
C GLU A 446 6.05 8.45 19.62
N TRP A 447 4.89 8.13 19.03
CA TRP A 447 4.69 6.88 18.32
C TRP A 447 5.75 6.65 17.25
N TYR A 448 5.99 7.67 16.42
CA TYR A 448 6.96 7.57 15.35
C TYR A 448 8.41 7.45 15.84
N ARG A 449 8.75 8.18 16.92
CA ARG A 449 10.08 8.13 17.56
C ARG A 449 10.40 6.75 18.13
N MET A 450 9.42 6.08 18.74
CA MET A 450 9.54 4.71 19.24
C MET A 450 9.55 3.66 18.11
N GLY A 451 9.28 4.04 16.87
CA GLY A 451 9.07 3.09 15.78
C GLY A 451 7.84 2.20 16.00
N SER A 452 6.88 2.67 16.78
CA SER A 452 5.66 1.94 17.12
C SER A 452 4.45 2.52 16.41
N GLU A 453 3.45 1.67 16.19
CA GLU A 453 2.18 2.04 15.58
C GLU A 453 1.03 1.56 16.47
N PHE A 454 0.12 2.47 16.79
CA PHE A 454 -1.12 2.16 17.49
C PHE A 454 -2.31 2.24 16.54
N ARG A 455 -3.24 1.30 16.70
CA ARG A 455 -4.50 1.28 15.96
C ARG A 455 -5.64 0.83 16.84
N PHE A 456 -6.73 1.58 16.82
CA PHE A 456 -8.02 1.14 17.32
C PHE A 456 -8.95 0.87 16.13
N GLY A 457 -9.47 -0.36 16.04
CA GLY A 457 -10.39 -0.78 15.00
C GLY A 457 -11.70 -1.27 15.61
N ALA A 458 -12.83 -0.76 15.11
CA ALA A 458 -14.16 -1.25 15.44
C ALA A 458 -14.77 -1.91 14.20
N GLY A 459 -14.86 -3.23 14.24
CA GLY A 459 -15.56 -4.05 13.25
C GLY A 459 -17.04 -4.20 13.58
N GLU A 460 -17.74 -5.01 12.80
CA GLU A 460 -19.18 -5.25 12.98
C GLU A 460 -19.46 -5.89 14.34
N ASN A 461 -18.75 -6.98 14.69
CA ASN A 461 -18.99 -7.78 15.89
C ASN A 461 -17.83 -7.74 16.91
N SER A 462 -16.75 -7.05 16.62
CA SER A 462 -15.60 -6.99 17.49
C SER A 462 -14.83 -5.69 17.32
N SER A 463 -14.15 -5.30 18.39
CA SER A 463 -13.22 -4.18 18.42
C SER A 463 -11.84 -4.66 18.88
N ALA A 464 -10.78 -4.02 18.40
CA ALA A 464 -9.43 -4.34 18.81
C ALA A 464 -8.55 -3.09 18.96
N PHE A 465 -7.76 -3.08 20.01
CA PHE A 465 -6.65 -2.17 20.23
C PHE A 465 -5.37 -2.92 19.89
N THR A 466 -4.61 -2.44 18.93
CA THR A 466 -3.38 -3.09 18.50
C THR A 466 -2.21 -2.12 18.57
N VAL A 467 -1.10 -2.56 19.13
CA VAL A 467 0.18 -1.84 19.07
C VAL A 467 1.26 -2.79 18.56
N SER A 468 2.10 -2.30 17.67
CA SER A 468 3.22 -3.05 17.10
C SER A 468 4.44 -2.16 16.96
N GLY A 469 5.64 -2.76 16.98
CA GLY A 469 6.88 -2.01 16.91
C GLY A 469 8.11 -2.86 17.20
N LEU A 470 9.18 -2.20 17.64
CA LEU A 470 10.41 -2.83 18.10
C LEU A 470 10.24 -3.36 19.52
N ASP A 471 10.71 -4.57 19.81
CA ASP A 471 10.54 -5.24 21.11
C ASP A 471 11.05 -4.39 22.30
N ASP A 472 12.16 -3.67 22.12
CA ASP A 472 12.74 -2.79 23.15
C ASP A 472 11.80 -1.65 23.57
N GLU A 473 10.81 -1.28 22.72
CA GLU A 473 9.84 -0.21 22.99
C GLU A 473 8.46 -0.74 23.42
N PHE A 474 8.32 -2.04 23.67
CA PHE A 474 7.02 -2.63 24.01
C PHE A 474 6.38 -1.99 25.25
N GLU A 475 7.13 -1.88 26.36
CA GLU A 475 6.60 -1.32 27.61
C GLU A 475 6.17 0.14 27.47
N ASN A 476 7.00 0.96 26.77
CA ASN A 476 6.69 2.37 26.50
C ASN A 476 5.45 2.49 25.61
N SER A 477 5.37 1.66 24.59
CA SER A 477 4.25 1.62 23.65
C SER A 477 2.95 1.18 24.32
N LEU A 478 2.99 0.16 25.18
CA LEU A 478 1.84 -0.28 25.98
C LEU A 478 1.35 0.82 26.92
N ALA A 479 2.27 1.49 27.62
CA ALA A 479 1.93 2.57 28.53
C ALA A 479 1.25 3.73 27.79
N LEU A 480 1.77 4.14 26.65
CA LEU A 480 1.21 5.21 25.83
C LEU A 480 -0.16 4.84 25.25
N MET A 481 -0.34 3.59 24.77
CA MET A 481 -1.62 3.07 24.34
C MET A 481 -2.65 3.13 25.46
N MET A 482 -2.30 2.67 26.67
CA MET A 482 -3.22 2.66 27.82
C MET A 482 -3.57 4.06 28.30
N GLU A 483 -2.65 5.02 28.23
CA GLU A 483 -2.95 6.43 28.53
C GLU A 483 -3.97 6.99 27.53
N LEU A 484 -3.78 6.77 26.23
CA LEU A 484 -4.68 7.24 25.19
C LEU A 484 -6.07 6.58 25.27
N VAL A 485 -6.13 5.26 25.45
CA VAL A 485 -7.40 4.52 25.52
C VAL A 485 -8.24 4.91 26.73
N ASN A 486 -7.59 5.10 27.89
CA ASN A 486 -8.28 5.43 29.12
C ASN A 486 -8.63 6.92 29.27
N ASN A 487 -7.83 7.81 28.69
CA ASN A 487 -7.95 9.24 28.89
C ASN A 487 -7.77 10.04 27.59
N PRO A 488 -8.53 9.74 26.53
CA PRO A 488 -8.41 10.49 25.29
C PRO A 488 -8.88 11.94 25.47
N VAL A 489 -8.11 12.89 24.97
CA VAL A 489 -8.42 14.33 25.01
C VAL A 489 -8.62 14.82 23.58
N ALA A 490 -9.81 15.30 23.27
CA ALA A 490 -10.15 15.91 22.00
C ALA A 490 -10.96 17.19 22.20
N GLU A 491 -10.86 18.12 21.27
CA GLU A 491 -11.60 19.36 21.30
C GLU A 491 -12.92 19.25 20.51
N GLN A 492 -13.95 20.01 20.92
CA GLN A 492 -15.23 20.03 20.22
C GLN A 492 -15.08 20.46 18.74
N GLU A 493 -14.18 21.41 18.47
CA GLU A 493 -13.91 21.88 17.12
C GLU A 493 -13.37 20.76 16.22
N THR A 494 -12.48 19.93 16.75
CA THR A 494 -11.96 18.74 16.05
C THR A 494 -13.08 17.76 15.70
N LEU A 495 -13.98 17.49 16.64
CA LEU A 495 -15.13 16.62 16.39
C LEU A 495 -16.05 17.21 15.33
N ASP A 496 -16.35 18.53 15.37
CA ASP A 496 -17.22 19.19 14.40
C ASP A 496 -16.63 19.16 13.00
N GLN A 497 -15.32 19.30 12.85
CA GLN A 497 -14.60 19.17 11.57
C GLN A 497 -14.63 17.72 11.06
N LEU A 498 -14.40 16.73 11.92
CA LEU A 498 -14.53 15.31 11.55
C LEU A 498 -15.94 14.96 11.06
N LYS A 499 -16.98 15.46 11.74
CA LYS A 499 -18.38 15.29 11.30
C LYS A 499 -18.57 15.87 9.89
N GLY A 500 -18.04 17.06 9.61
CA GLY A 500 -18.09 17.68 8.30
C GLY A 500 -17.42 16.84 7.20
N ILE A 501 -16.22 16.35 7.47
CA ILE A 501 -15.45 15.48 6.56
C ILE A 501 -16.22 14.17 6.28
N LEU A 502 -16.75 13.50 7.31
CA LEU A 502 -17.53 12.27 7.16
C LEU A 502 -18.79 12.46 6.32
N ILE A 503 -19.53 13.55 6.56
CA ILE A 503 -20.76 13.86 5.81
C ILE A 503 -20.42 14.15 4.34
N LYS A 504 -19.35 14.91 4.07
CA LYS A 504 -18.86 15.15 2.71
C LYS A 504 -18.50 13.83 2.03
N SER A 505 -17.67 13.02 2.65
CA SER A 505 -17.24 11.71 2.11
C SER A 505 -18.42 10.81 1.75
N ARG A 506 -19.45 10.74 2.62
CA ARG A 506 -20.69 9.99 2.33
C ARG A 506 -21.45 10.52 1.13
N ASN A 507 -21.46 11.83 0.92
CA ASN A 507 -22.12 12.42 -0.25
C ASN A 507 -21.33 12.13 -1.52
N ASP A 508 -20.01 12.20 -1.47
CA ASP A 508 -19.13 11.86 -2.61
C ASP A 508 -19.27 10.39 -3.00
N GLN A 509 -19.39 9.48 -2.02
CA GLN A 509 -19.65 8.04 -2.27
C GLN A 509 -20.93 7.78 -3.07
N LYS A 510 -21.96 8.62 -2.93
CA LYS A 510 -23.22 8.48 -3.71
C LYS A 510 -23.02 8.72 -5.21
N SER A 511 -21.93 9.32 -5.61
CA SER A 511 -21.54 9.53 -7.01
C SER A 511 -20.44 8.56 -7.47
N SER A 512 -19.95 7.70 -6.59
CA SER A 512 -18.88 6.73 -6.87
C SER A 512 -19.44 5.39 -7.37
N PRO A 513 -19.20 4.98 -8.63
CA PRO A 513 -19.70 3.70 -9.14
C PRO A 513 -19.30 2.48 -8.30
N PRO A 514 -18.06 2.36 -7.77
CA PRO A 514 -17.68 1.27 -6.88
C PRO A 514 -18.48 1.24 -5.58
N ALA A 515 -18.71 2.41 -4.96
CA ALA A 515 -19.48 2.50 -3.71
C ALA A 515 -20.95 2.16 -3.92
N ILE A 516 -21.54 2.61 -5.04
CA ILE A 516 -22.91 2.26 -5.43
C ILE A 516 -23.02 0.74 -5.67
N ALA A 517 -22.06 0.14 -6.38
CA ALA A 517 -22.05 -1.30 -6.62
C ALA A 517 -21.94 -2.09 -5.30
N GLN A 518 -21.11 -1.65 -4.36
CA GLN A 518 -20.99 -2.25 -3.03
C GLN A 518 -22.31 -2.13 -2.25
N ALA A 519 -22.96 -0.97 -2.28
CA ALA A 519 -24.24 -0.77 -1.61
C ALA A 519 -25.33 -1.70 -2.17
N LEU A 520 -25.40 -1.83 -3.49
CA LEU A 520 -26.32 -2.77 -4.16
C LEU A 520 -26.02 -4.23 -3.80
N TYR A 521 -24.74 -4.61 -3.74
CA TYR A 521 -24.34 -5.94 -3.33
C TYR A 521 -24.77 -6.26 -1.90
N MET A 522 -24.50 -5.34 -0.95
CA MET A 522 -24.85 -5.50 0.45
C MET A 522 -26.38 -5.57 0.63
N TYR A 523 -27.14 -4.71 -0.06
CA TYR A 523 -28.60 -4.75 -0.01
C TYR A 523 -29.18 -6.05 -0.63
N ASN A 524 -28.61 -6.52 -1.74
CA ASN A 524 -29.04 -7.80 -2.35
C ASN A 524 -28.75 -9.01 -1.45
N ARG A 525 -27.71 -8.93 -0.63
CA ARG A 525 -27.33 -10.02 0.28
C ARG A 525 -28.14 -10.02 1.57
N TYR A 526 -28.36 -8.85 2.17
CA TYR A 526 -28.92 -8.71 3.51
C TYR A 526 -30.30 -8.03 3.55
N GLY A 527 -30.80 -7.47 2.44
CA GLY A 527 -32.07 -6.77 2.40
C GLY A 527 -32.11 -5.56 3.32
N GLU A 528 -33.17 -5.48 4.11
CA GLU A 528 -33.38 -4.39 5.07
C GLU A 528 -32.41 -4.46 6.29
N GLU A 529 -31.73 -5.59 6.50
CA GLU A 529 -30.70 -5.80 7.53
C GLU A 529 -29.30 -5.47 7.00
N SER A 530 -29.20 -4.73 5.89
CA SER A 530 -27.91 -4.32 5.34
C SER A 530 -27.15 -3.41 6.33
N PRO A 531 -25.88 -3.70 6.65
CA PRO A 531 -25.07 -2.87 7.55
C PRO A 531 -25.01 -1.40 7.14
N LEU A 532 -25.15 -1.11 5.84
CA LEU A 532 -25.19 0.27 5.34
C LEU A 532 -26.48 1.02 5.70
N LEU A 533 -27.58 0.32 5.98
CA LEU A 533 -28.83 0.91 6.42
C LEU A 533 -28.89 1.10 7.95
N GLU A 534 -28.10 0.33 8.68
CA GLU A 534 -27.95 0.42 10.14
C GLU A 534 -26.88 1.45 10.55
N ALA A 535 -26.05 1.93 9.62
CA ALA A 535 -25.05 2.94 9.92
C ALA A 535 -25.67 4.27 10.33
N LEU A 536 -25.03 4.98 11.29
CA LEU A 536 -25.46 6.30 11.77
C LEU A 536 -25.94 7.21 10.62
N THR A 537 -27.10 7.80 10.75
CA THR A 537 -27.61 8.82 9.80
C THR A 537 -26.79 10.12 9.93
N THR A 538 -26.92 11.00 8.94
CA THR A 538 -26.29 12.34 8.99
C THR A 538 -26.70 13.12 10.24
N GLN A 539 -27.97 13.00 10.67
CA GLN A 539 -28.45 13.68 11.86
C GLN A 539 -27.84 13.10 13.14
N GLU A 540 -27.77 11.79 13.26
CA GLU A 540 -27.14 11.12 14.42
C GLU A 540 -25.65 11.45 14.53
N ILE A 541 -24.93 11.54 13.39
CA ILE A 541 -23.52 12.00 13.38
C ILE A 541 -23.44 13.43 13.94
N LEU A 542 -24.31 14.34 13.50
CA LEU A 542 -24.31 15.74 13.97
C LEU A 542 -24.63 15.85 15.46
N GLU A 543 -25.51 15.02 15.97
CA GLU A 543 -25.99 15.01 17.37
C GLU A 543 -25.05 14.28 18.34
N THR A 544 -24.01 13.57 17.86
CA THR A 544 -23.10 12.81 18.73
C THR A 544 -22.31 13.73 19.65
N ASP A 545 -22.24 13.35 20.91
CA ASP A 545 -21.54 14.09 21.98
C ASP A 545 -20.07 13.69 22.10
N LEU A 546 -19.19 14.65 22.38
CA LEU A 546 -17.75 14.44 22.50
C LEU A 546 -17.40 13.49 23.66
N ASN A 547 -18.01 13.69 24.83
CA ASN A 547 -17.69 12.88 26.02
C ASN A 547 -18.18 11.44 25.83
N GLU A 548 -19.30 11.26 25.13
CA GLU A 548 -19.77 9.91 24.79
C GLU A 548 -18.72 9.19 23.96
N LEU A 549 -18.22 9.80 22.85
CA LEU A 549 -17.24 9.17 21.97
C LEU A 549 -15.91 8.89 22.65
N THR A 550 -15.42 9.81 23.48
CA THR A 550 -14.13 9.65 24.18
C THR A 550 -14.19 8.59 25.28
N SER A 551 -15.39 8.29 25.81
CA SER A 551 -15.55 7.23 26.82
C SER A 551 -15.68 5.82 26.25
N LEU A 552 -16.03 5.67 24.96
CA LEU A 552 -16.26 4.35 24.35
C LEU A 552 -15.02 3.43 24.36
N PRO A 553 -13.79 3.90 24.07
CA PRO A 553 -12.61 3.02 24.07
C PRO A 553 -12.37 2.38 25.43
N SER A 554 -12.38 3.16 26.52
CA SER A 554 -12.19 2.64 27.87
C SER A 554 -13.35 1.76 28.34
N ASN A 555 -14.58 2.04 27.90
CA ASN A 555 -15.76 1.21 28.23
C ASN A 555 -15.67 -0.19 27.63
N LEU A 556 -15.02 -0.38 26.48
CA LEU A 556 -14.77 -1.71 25.90
C LEU A 556 -13.91 -2.59 26.80
N LEU A 557 -13.00 -2.00 27.57
CA LEU A 557 -12.14 -2.75 28.50
C LEU A 557 -12.89 -3.31 29.74
N ASN A 558 -14.18 -3.00 29.90
CA ASN A 558 -15.04 -3.58 30.94
C ASN A 558 -15.70 -4.90 30.51
N TYR A 559 -15.49 -5.35 29.28
CA TYR A 559 -15.98 -6.65 28.77
C TYR A 559 -14.91 -7.73 28.86
N ARG A 560 -15.31 -9.00 28.74
CA ARG A 560 -14.37 -10.11 28.52
C ARG A 560 -13.49 -9.83 27.32
N GLN A 561 -12.21 -10.21 27.41
CA GLN A 561 -11.20 -9.80 26.47
C GLN A 561 -10.27 -10.96 26.10
N THR A 562 -9.71 -10.86 24.92
CA THR A 562 -8.60 -11.69 24.48
C THR A 562 -7.38 -10.82 24.28
N ILE A 563 -6.30 -11.13 24.97
CA ILE A 563 -4.99 -10.52 24.75
C ILE A 563 -4.19 -11.44 23.82
N ALA A 564 -3.56 -10.89 22.81
CA ALA A 564 -2.60 -11.64 21.98
C ALA A 564 -1.26 -10.90 21.93
N TYR A 565 -0.19 -11.65 22.07
CA TYR A 565 1.18 -11.14 21.96
C TYR A 565 2.03 -12.05 21.11
N THR A 566 2.74 -11.44 20.17
CA THR A 566 3.84 -12.04 19.42
C THR A 566 5.04 -11.12 19.54
N GLY A 567 6.19 -11.63 19.94
CA GLY A 567 7.41 -10.85 20.15
C GLY A 567 8.52 -11.70 20.75
N SER A 568 9.65 -11.09 21.07
CA SER A 568 10.81 -11.80 21.66
C SER A 568 10.79 -11.86 23.19
N MET A 569 9.92 -11.07 23.88
CA MET A 569 9.83 -11.05 25.33
C MET A 569 9.37 -12.40 25.87
N PRO A 570 10.07 -13.01 26.85
CA PRO A 570 9.62 -14.26 27.49
C PRO A 570 8.25 -14.10 28.16
N LEU A 571 7.46 -15.19 28.16
CA LEU A 571 6.09 -15.19 28.70
C LEU A 571 6.01 -14.70 30.15
N GLU A 572 6.95 -15.13 30.99
CA GLU A 572 6.98 -14.77 32.41
C GLU A 572 7.18 -13.26 32.59
N ASP A 573 8.08 -12.66 31.80
CA ASP A 573 8.38 -11.23 31.81
C ASP A 573 7.18 -10.43 31.27
N LEU A 574 6.56 -10.91 30.17
CA LEU A 574 5.34 -10.33 29.61
C LEU A 574 4.20 -10.27 30.64
N VAL A 575 3.97 -11.37 31.35
CA VAL A 575 2.93 -11.43 32.40
C VAL A 575 3.22 -10.43 33.51
N GLU A 576 4.49 -10.24 33.91
CA GLU A 576 4.89 -9.25 34.91
C GLU A 576 4.62 -7.83 34.41
N VAL A 577 5.00 -7.51 33.16
CA VAL A 577 4.73 -6.22 32.53
C VAL A 577 3.24 -5.95 32.45
N LEU A 578 2.45 -6.90 31.98
CA LEU A 578 1.00 -6.74 31.85
C LEU A 578 0.33 -6.52 33.21
N ARG A 579 0.70 -7.27 34.25
CA ARG A 579 0.13 -7.07 35.61
C ARG A 579 0.41 -5.69 36.17
N ARG A 580 1.51 -5.07 35.81
CA ARG A 580 1.89 -3.73 36.24
C ARG A 580 1.21 -2.64 35.40
N SER A 581 1.10 -2.84 34.10
CA SER A 581 0.77 -1.78 33.13
C SER A 581 -0.65 -1.89 32.56
N TYR A 582 -1.31 -3.04 32.73
CA TYR A 582 -2.64 -3.32 32.22
C TYR A 582 -3.60 -3.74 33.37
N PRO A 583 -4.21 -2.79 34.07
CA PRO A 583 -5.19 -3.09 35.12
C PRO A 583 -6.49 -3.61 34.51
N ILE A 584 -6.97 -4.75 35.01
CA ILE A 584 -8.23 -5.36 34.58
C ILE A 584 -9.31 -5.03 35.61
N ALA A 585 -10.53 -4.76 35.17
CA ALA A 585 -11.67 -4.52 36.03
C ALA A 585 -12.04 -5.79 36.83
N ASP A 586 -12.47 -5.64 38.09
CA ASP A 586 -12.81 -6.76 38.96
C ASP A 586 -14.01 -7.58 38.50
N ASP A 587 -14.99 -6.93 37.82
CA ASP A 587 -16.22 -7.54 37.31
C ASP A 587 -16.35 -7.23 35.80
N LEU A 588 -15.86 -8.12 34.95
CA LEU A 588 -16.01 -8.00 33.50
C LEU A 588 -17.42 -8.41 33.04
N GLN A 589 -17.98 -7.63 32.15
CA GLN A 589 -19.26 -7.92 31.51
C GLN A 589 -19.11 -9.06 30.49
N GLU A 590 -20.14 -9.90 30.37
CA GLU A 590 -20.23 -10.86 29.29
C GLU A 590 -20.37 -10.12 27.94
N THR A 591 -19.73 -10.65 26.90
CA THR A 591 -19.91 -10.10 25.55
C THR A 591 -21.30 -10.43 25.02
N PRO A 592 -21.91 -9.57 24.18
CA PRO A 592 -23.18 -9.83 23.54
C PRO A 592 -23.18 -11.12 22.72
N GLU A 593 -24.35 -11.73 22.54
CA GLU A 593 -24.47 -12.88 21.64
C GLU A 593 -24.25 -12.41 20.19
N PHE A 594 -23.43 -13.18 19.46
CA PHE A 594 -23.15 -12.93 18.04
C PHE A 594 -24.43 -13.00 17.19
N ARG A 595 -24.76 -11.92 16.49
CA ARG A 595 -25.87 -11.86 15.55
C ARG A 595 -25.46 -12.43 14.20
N LEU A 596 -26.07 -13.52 13.80
CA LEU A 596 -25.93 -14.06 12.43
C LEU A 596 -26.90 -13.35 11.48
N ARG A 597 -26.39 -12.69 10.48
CA ARG A 597 -27.16 -12.04 9.41
C ARG A 597 -27.35 -12.96 8.20
#